data_e19b8e7a88c054d73ea3cca5b735ba7f
#
_entry.id   e19b8e7a88c054d73ea3cca5b735ba7f
#
_cell.length_a   1.000
_cell.length_b   1.000
_cell.length_c   1.000
_cell.angle_alpha   90.00
_cell.angle_beta   90.00
_cell.angle_gamma   90.00
#
_symmetry.space_group_name_H-M   'P 1'
#
loop_
_entity.id
_entity.type
_entity.pdbx_description
1 polymer ?
#
loop_
_entity_poly.entity_id
_entity_poly.type
_entity_poly.pdbx_seq_one_letter_code
_entity_poly.pdbx_strand_id
1 'polypeptide(L)'
;MALTIVEDTRVITGGVDTHADMHVAAALDPIGGLLGVEEFPVTPAGYAGLLGWLGGFGPVALVGIEGTGSYGAGLARHVTAAGIRVVEVDRSDRQDRRRQAKSDPLDAVSAARAAQSGRARGAPKGRDGAVEAIRALMVAKRSARSERVQTINQARSLIVTGPDDLRARFAGHTVAALVSELAALRPRPGDAVGYATRTALRELGRRAEFPGRPARPPR
;
A
#
# COMPACT_ATOMS: atom_id res chain seq x y z
N MET A 1 -45.69 42.10 2.77
CA MET A 1 -44.66 41.42 3.56
C MET A 1 -44.10 40.27 2.72
N ALA A 2 -42.91 40.37 2.15
CA ALA A 2 -42.34 39.31 1.32
C ALA A 2 -41.64 38.28 2.23
N LEU A 3 -42.10 37.04 2.19
CA LEU A 3 -41.40 35.91 2.83
C LEU A 3 -40.26 35.51 1.90
N THR A 4 -39.06 35.83 2.30
CA THR A 4 -37.83 35.27 1.66
C THR A 4 -37.65 33.87 2.20
N ILE A 5 -37.89 32.86 1.36
CA ILE A 5 -37.48 31.48 1.64
C ILE A 5 -35.98 31.48 1.46
N VAL A 6 -35.23 31.47 2.52
CA VAL A 6 -33.81 31.12 2.49
C VAL A 6 -33.77 29.62 2.20
N GLU A 7 -33.40 29.25 0.98
CA GLU A 7 -33.03 27.85 0.67
C GLU A 7 -31.82 27.55 1.55
N ASP A 8 -32.07 26.81 2.63
CA ASP A 8 -31.01 26.31 3.50
C ASP A 8 -30.19 25.30 2.70
N THR A 9 -29.09 25.79 2.11
CA THR A 9 -28.23 24.98 1.27
C THR A 9 -27.56 23.94 2.18
N ARG A 10 -28.16 22.75 2.22
CA ARG A 10 -27.71 21.64 3.05
C ARG A 10 -26.33 21.18 2.60
N VAL A 11 -25.30 21.53 3.37
CA VAL A 11 -23.90 21.16 3.10
C VAL A 11 -23.66 19.71 3.52
N ILE A 12 -23.20 18.89 2.58
CA ILE A 12 -23.03 17.45 2.78
C ILE A 12 -21.60 17.12 3.25
N THR A 13 -21.51 16.17 4.19
CA THR A 13 -20.26 15.52 4.55
C THR A 13 -20.29 14.07 4.04
N GLY A 14 -19.34 13.72 3.18
CA GLY A 14 -19.11 12.35 2.75
C GLY A 14 -18.16 11.60 3.68
N GLY A 15 -18.33 10.28 3.77
CA GLY A 15 -17.35 9.38 4.37
C GLY A 15 -17.16 8.17 3.49
N VAL A 16 -15.93 7.68 3.37
CA VAL A 16 -15.63 6.57 2.47
C VAL A 16 -14.73 5.55 3.15
N ASP A 17 -15.23 4.31 3.21
CA ASP A 17 -14.42 3.12 3.47
C ASP A 17 -13.87 2.57 2.16
N THR A 18 -12.56 2.29 2.10
CA THR A 18 -11.87 1.98 0.84
C THR A 18 -11.37 0.55 0.78
N HIS A 19 -11.75 -0.14 -0.31
CA HIS A 19 -11.32 -1.49 -0.65
C HIS A 19 -10.64 -1.54 -2.02
N ALA A 20 -10.15 -2.73 -2.41
CA ALA A 20 -9.40 -2.90 -3.65
C ALA A 20 -10.25 -2.64 -4.91
N ASP A 21 -11.49 -3.13 -4.92
CA ASP A 21 -12.35 -3.15 -6.11
C ASP A 21 -13.55 -2.20 -6.00
N MET A 22 -14.06 -2.00 -4.80
CA MET A 22 -15.21 -1.16 -4.51
C MET A 22 -14.93 -0.23 -3.34
N HIS A 23 -15.48 0.96 -3.36
CA HIS A 23 -15.53 1.88 -2.23
C HIS A 23 -16.96 2.01 -1.75
N VAL A 24 -17.16 2.01 -0.42
CA VAL A 24 -18.45 2.27 0.20
C VAL A 24 -18.48 3.71 0.68
N ALA A 25 -19.45 4.50 0.21
CA ALA A 25 -19.62 5.89 0.59
C ALA A 25 -20.88 6.10 1.41
N ALA A 26 -20.81 6.97 2.41
CA ALA A 26 -21.92 7.44 3.20
C ALA A 26 -22.06 8.97 3.08
N ALA A 27 -23.29 9.46 3.01
CA ALA A 27 -23.62 10.89 3.00
C ALA A 27 -24.29 11.28 4.32
N LEU A 28 -23.79 12.34 4.97
CA LEU A 28 -24.40 12.93 6.17
C LEU A 28 -24.88 14.35 5.89
N ASP A 29 -25.99 14.69 6.50
CA ASP A 29 -26.50 16.05 6.56
C ASP A 29 -25.69 16.90 7.60
N PRO A 30 -25.91 18.22 7.69
CA PRO A 30 -25.15 19.10 8.60
C PRO A 30 -25.27 18.74 10.08
N ILE A 31 -26.33 18.07 10.51
CA ILE A 31 -26.57 17.67 11.89
C ILE A 31 -26.15 16.21 12.17
N GLY A 32 -25.55 15.52 11.18
CA GLY A 32 -25.06 14.14 11.33
C GLY A 32 -26.09 13.06 11.01
N GLY A 33 -27.25 13.43 10.45
CA GLY A 33 -28.26 12.50 9.96
C GLY A 33 -27.75 11.77 8.72
N LEU A 34 -27.92 10.44 8.66
CA LEU A 34 -27.56 9.62 7.51
C LEU A 34 -28.57 9.83 6.37
N LEU A 35 -28.07 10.26 5.20
CA LEU A 35 -28.87 10.46 4.00
C LEU A 35 -28.86 9.24 3.07
N GLY A 36 -27.76 8.50 3.04
CA GLY A 36 -27.63 7.29 2.24
C GLY A 36 -26.26 6.66 2.34
N VAL A 37 -26.19 5.42 1.86
CA VAL A 37 -24.93 4.65 1.67
C VAL A 37 -25.01 4.00 0.30
N GLU A 38 -23.90 4.03 -0.46
CA GLU A 38 -23.84 3.50 -1.82
C GLU A 38 -22.43 2.96 -2.10
N GLU A 39 -22.31 2.01 -3.03
CA GLU A 39 -21.06 1.38 -3.44
C GLU A 39 -20.62 1.88 -4.82
N PHE A 40 -19.32 2.12 -4.99
CA PHE A 40 -18.74 2.63 -6.23
C PHE A 40 -17.49 1.86 -6.64
N PRO A 41 -17.33 1.49 -7.92
CA PRO A 41 -16.16 0.81 -8.40
C PRO A 41 -14.91 1.70 -8.32
N VAL A 42 -13.74 1.08 -8.08
CA VAL A 42 -12.43 1.77 -7.96
C VAL A 42 -11.91 2.12 -9.36
N THR A 43 -12.63 3.04 -10.02
CA THR A 43 -12.32 3.55 -11.36
C THR A 43 -12.55 5.06 -11.43
N PRO A 44 -11.97 5.78 -12.40
CA PRO A 44 -12.26 7.20 -12.60
C PRO A 44 -13.76 7.50 -12.75
N ALA A 45 -14.50 6.64 -13.47
CA ALA A 45 -15.95 6.76 -13.62
C ALA A 45 -16.69 6.53 -12.29
N GLY A 46 -16.25 5.53 -11.49
CA GLY A 46 -16.81 5.28 -10.17
C GLY A 46 -16.56 6.44 -9.21
N TYR A 47 -15.38 7.07 -9.24
CA TYR A 47 -15.08 8.26 -8.43
C TYR A 47 -15.98 9.46 -8.83
N ALA A 48 -16.19 9.67 -10.12
CA ALA A 48 -17.11 10.70 -10.60
C ALA A 48 -18.56 10.40 -10.20
N GLY A 49 -18.98 9.12 -10.29
CA GLY A 49 -20.28 8.65 -9.82
C GLY A 49 -20.49 8.90 -8.33
N LEU A 50 -19.49 8.60 -7.50
CA LEU A 50 -19.51 8.86 -6.06
C LEU A 50 -19.71 10.34 -5.76
N LEU A 51 -18.95 11.23 -6.42
CA LEU A 51 -19.11 12.68 -6.22
C LEU A 51 -20.47 13.17 -6.73
N GLY A 52 -20.95 12.66 -7.86
CA GLY A 52 -22.28 12.98 -8.38
C GLY A 52 -23.39 12.54 -7.43
N TRP A 53 -23.27 11.34 -6.85
CA TRP A 53 -24.22 10.81 -5.86
C TRP A 53 -24.24 11.66 -4.58
N LEU A 54 -23.07 11.98 -4.02
CA LEU A 54 -22.98 12.90 -2.88
C LEU A 54 -23.59 14.26 -3.21
N GLY A 55 -23.28 14.81 -4.39
CA GLY A 55 -23.80 16.08 -4.88
C GLY A 55 -25.32 16.10 -5.08
N GLY A 56 -25.95 14.93 -5.29
CA GLY A 56 -27.40 14.79 -5.36
C GLY A 56 -28.13 15.13 -4.05
N PHE A 57 -27.46 15.08 -2.91
CA PHE A 57 -28.01 15.47 -1.62
C PHE A 57 -27.77 16.96 -1.28
N GLY A 58 -26.81 17.61 -1.93
CA GLY A 58 -26.44 19.01 -1.73
C GLY A 58 -24.96 19.29 -1.99
N PRO A 59 -24.48 20.52 -1.83
CA PRO A 59 -23.08 20.87 -1.97
C PRO A 59 -22.19 20.07 -1.02
N VAL A 60 -21.14 19.41 -1.56
CA VAL A 60 -20.21 18.60 -0.78
C VAL A 60 -19.06 19.47 -0.28
N ALA A 61 -18.95 19.68 1.03
CA ALA A 61 -17.89 20.51 1.62
C ALA A 61 -16.69 19.70 2.07
N LEU A 62 -16.92 18.45 2.48
CA LEU A 62 -15.91 17.64 3.14
C LEU A 62 -16.12 16.16 2.85
N VAL A 63 -15.02 15.44 2.59
CA VAL A 63 -15.04 13.97 2.48
C VAL A 63 -13.97 13.38 3.39
N GLY A 64 -14.39 12.55 4.34
CA GLY A 64 -13.51 11.72 5.15
C GLY A 64 -13.19 10.42 4.42
N ILE A 65 -11.93 10.12 4.17
CA ILE A 65 -11.52 8.92 3.44
C ILE A 65 -10.60 8.08 4.33
N GLU A 66 -10.99 6.82 4.59
CA GLU A 66 -10.10 5.85 5.22
C GLU A 66 -9.09 5.32 4.19
N GLY A 67 -7.84 5.13 4.61
CA GLY A 67 -6.82 4.49 3.77
C GLY A 67 -6.34 5.29 2.56
N THR A 68 -6.27 6.62 2.66
CA THR A 68 -5.73 7.50 1.60
C THR A 68 -4.29 7.14 1.21
N GLY A 69 -3.59 6.43 2.07
CA GLY A 69 -2.25 5.88 1.83
C GLY A 69 -2.21 4.61 0.98
N SER A 70 -3.35 3.99 0.68
CA SER A 70 -3.47 2.72 -0.05
C SER A 70 -4.60 2.77 -1.07
N TYR A 71 -5.69 2.05 -0.83
CA TYR A 71 -6.82 1.94 -1.79
C TYR A 71 -7.53 3.27 -2.04
N GLY A 72 -7.59 4.16 -1.05
CA GLY A 72 -8.22 5.48 -1.17
C GLY A 72 -7.37 6.54 -1.87
N ALA A 73 -6.12 6.25 -2.27
CA ALA A 73 -5.23 7.25 -2.85
C ALA A 73 -5.75 7.85 -4.18
N GLY A 74 -6.37 7.02 -5.02
CA GLY A 74 -6.97 7.46 -6.28
C GLY A 74 -8.15 8.37 -6.05
N LEU A 75 -9.07 7.96 -5.19
CA LEU A 75 -10.24 8.74 -4.81
C LEU A 75 -9.85 10.07 -4.16
N ALA A 76 -8.90 10.07 -3.21
CA ALA A 76 -8.46 11.29 -2.54
C ALA A 76 -7.96 12.34 -3.54
N ARG A 77 -7.16 11.93 -4.54
CA ARG A 77 -6.70 12.83 -5.61
C ARG A 77 -7.87 13.36 -6.44
N HIS A 78 -8.83 12.50 -6.79
CA HIS A 78 -10.00 12.86 -7.59
C HIS A 78 -10.88 13.89 -6.86
N VAL A 79 -11.19 13.65 -5.59
CA VAL A 79 -11.99 14.55 -4.74
C VAL A 79 -11.27 15.88 -4.54
N THR A 80 -9.96 15.86 -4.28
CA THR A 80 -9.16 17.08 -4.14
C THR A 80 -9.10 17.89 -5.44
N ALA A 81 -8.98 17.23 -6.59
CA ALA A 81 -8.99 17.88 -7.90
C ALA A 81 -10.35 18.54 -8.22
N ALA A 82 -11.44 18.02 -7.66
CA ALA A 82 -12.76 18.64 -7.72
C ALA A 82 -12.93 19.84 -6.76
N GLY A 83 -11.88 20.25 -6.04
CA GLY A 83 -11.92 21.37 -5.11
C GLY A 83 -12.58 21.06 -3.75
N ILE A 84 -12.89 19.79 -3.48
CA ILE A 84 -13.54 19.37 -2.25
C ILE A 84 -12.46 19.03 -1.21
N ARG A 85 -12.67 19.49 0.03
CA ARG A 85 -11.77 19.21 1.14
C ARG A 85 -11.79 17.72 1.49
N VAL A 86 -10.60 17.11 1.57
CA VAL A 86 -10.44 15.72 2.02
C VAL A 86 -9.73 15.69 3.35
N VAL A 87 -10.19 14.85 4.27
CA VAL A 87 -9.48 14.49 5.50
C VAL A 87 -9.21 12.99 5.52
N GLU A 88 -8.00 12.64 5.94
CA GLU A 88 -7.64 11.25 6.17
C GLU A 88 -8.26 10.79 7.49
N VAL A 89 -8.98 9.69 7.42
CA VAL A 89 -9.56 9.03 8.59
C VAL A 89 -8.65 7.87 8.95
N ASP A 90 -8.12 7.90 10.16
CA ASP A 90 -7.34 6.78 10.69
C ASP A 90 -8.24 5.55 10.83
N ARG A 91 -7.69 4.40 10.49
CA ARG A 91 -8.36 3.12 10.73
C ARG A 91 -8.72 3.02 12.20
N SER A 92 -9.99 2.79 12.48
CA SER A 92 -10.47 2.54 13.85
C SER A 92 -9.66 1.43 14.52
N ASP A 93 -9.33 1.61 15.78
CA ASP A 93 -8.49 0.70 16.56
C ASP A 93 -9.03 -0.75 16.47
N ARG A 94 -8.12 -1.74 16.40
CA ARG A 94 -8.47 -3.15 16.28
C ARG A 94 -9.38 -3.65 17.42
N GLN A 95 -9.40 -2.96 18.58
CA GLN A 95 -10.27 -3.29 19.71
C GLN A 95 -11.72 -2.87 19.48
N ASP A 96 -11.96 -1.71 18.86
CA ASP A 96 -13.31 -1.24 18.53
C ASP A 96 -13.96 -2.09 17.44
N ARG A 97 -13.16 -2.60 16.48
CA ARG A 97 -13.65 -3.52 15.44
C ARG A 97 -14.12 -4.87 15.96
N ARG A 98 -13.61 -5.35 17.09
CA ARG A 98 -14.02 -6.63 17.69
C ARG A 98 -15.35 -6.53 18.44
N ARG A 99 -15.78 -5.33 18.83
CA ARG A 99 -17.00 -5.08 19.60
C ARG A 99 -18.22 -4.76 18.73
N GLN A 100 -18.02 -4.30 17.50
CA GLN A 100 -19.10 -4.01 16.55
C GLN A 100 -19.02 -5.02 15.41
N ALA A 101 -20.14 -5.64 15.06
CA ALA A 101 -20.24 -6.51 13.89
C ALA A 101 -19.76 -5.69 12.66
N LYS A 102 -18.69 -6.16 12.01
CA LYS A 102 -18.07 -5.46 10.88
C LYS A 102 -19.06 -5.40 9.72
N SER A 103 -19.44 -4.18 9.30
CA SER A 103 -20.09 -3.98 8.02
C SER A 103 -19.51 -2.73 7.37
N ASP A 104 -19.12 -2.83 6.11
CA ASP A 104 -18.50 -1.76 5.32
C ASP A 104 -19.36 -0.46 5.29
N PRO A 105 -20.73 -0.53 5.27
CA PRO A 105 -21.58 0.64 5.45
C PRO A 105 -21.37 1.40 6.76
N LEU A 106 -21.16 0.70 7.88
CA LEU A 106 -20.92 1.34 9.17
C LEU A 106 -19.55 2.02 9.25
N ASP A 107 -18.54 1.46 8.59
CA ASP A 107 -17.20 2.04 8.53
C ASP A 107 -17.23 3.34 7.69
N ALA A 108 -17.97 3.39 6.57
CA ALA A 108 -18.18 4.61 5.78
C ALA A 108 -18.91 5.70 6.57
N VAL A 109 -19.98 5.35 7.31
CA VAL A 109 -20.70 6.29 8.20
C VAL A 109 -19.78 6.80 9.31
N SER A 110 -18.96 5.93 9.88
CA SER A 110 -17.99 6.29 10.92
C SER A 110 -16.93 7.25 10.39
N ALA A 111 -16.46 7.05 9.16
CA ALA A 111 -15.54 7.94 8.47
C ALA A 111 -16.16 9.33 8.25
N ALA A 112 -17.42 9.40 7.80
CA ALA A 112 -18.15 10.65 7.66
C ALA A 112 -18.29 11.40 8.99
N ARG A 113 -18.68 10.70 10.06
CA ARG A 113 -18.81 11.29 11.41
C ARG A 113 -17.47 11.77 11.98
N ALA A 114 -16.38 11.01 11.74
CA ALA A 114 -15.05 11.42 12.17
C ALA A 114 -14.59 12.70 11.46
N ALA A 115 -14.89 12.82 10.15
CA ALA A 115 -14.61 14.01 9.38
C ALA A 115 -15.47 15.20 9.87
N GLN A 116 -16.78 15.03 9.98
CA GLN A 116 -17.73 16.07 10.37
C GLN A 116 -17.46 16.62 11.77
N SER A 117 -17.17 15.76 12.74
CA SER A 117 -16.85 16.16 14.13
C SER A 117 -15.48 16.78 14.28
N GLY A 118 -14.63 16.82 13.25
CA GLY A 118 -13.26 17.31 13.32
C GLY A 118 -12.30 16.40 14.11
N ARG A 119 -12.68 15.18 14.44
CA ARG A 119 -11.77 14.18 15.02
C ARG A 119 -10.71 13.76 14.00
N ALA A 120 -11.12 13.55 12.75
CA ALA A 120 -10.19 13.33 11.64
C ALA A 120 -9.67 14.68 11.15
N ARG A 121 -8.35 14.87 11.21
CA ARG A 121 -7.67 16.14 10.83
C ARG A 121 -6.53 15.91 9.87
N GLY A 122 -6.18 14.66 9.56
CA GLY A 122 -5.09 14.32 8.65
C GLY A 122 -5.38 14.84 7.24
N ALA A 123 -4.42 15.54 6.65
CA ALA A 123 -4.47 15.83 5.23
C ALA A 123 -3.88 14.65 4.45
N PRO A 124 -4.56 14.14 3.40
CA PRO A 124 -3.99 13.11 2.55
C PRO A 124 -2.66 13.57 1.96
N LYS A 125 -1.67 12.68 1.92
CA LYS A 125 -0.42 12.96 1.20
C LYS A 125 -0.73 13.00 -0.30
N GLY A 126 -0.28 14.02 -1.01
CA GLY A 126 -0.52 14.23 -2.44
C GLY A 126 -0.10 13.03 -3.31
N ARG A 127 0.93 12.30 -2.87
CA ARG A 127 1.51 11.16 -3.60
C ARG A 127 1.87 11.49 -5.05
N ASP A 128 2.49 12.63 -5.20
CA ASP A 128 2.92 13.22 -6.46
C ASP A 128 4.35 13.78 -6.34
N GLY A 129 4.87 14.27 -7.45
CA GLY A 129 6.16 14.95 -7.50
C GLY A 129 7.36 14.06 -7.21
N ALA A 130 8.53 14.71 -7.01
CA ALA A 130 9.82 14.04 -6.85
C ALA A 130 9.92 13.15 -5.60
N VAL A 131 9.26 13.51 -4.51
CA VAL A 131 9.28 12.74 -3.25
C VAL A 131 8.60 11.40 -3.44
N GLU A 132 7.47 11.35 -4.15
CA GLU A 132 6.76 10.11 -4.42
C GLU A 132 7.53 9.23 -5.42
N ALA A 133 8.16 9.84 -6.42
CA ALA A 133 9.06 9.12 -7.33
C ALA A 133 10.22 8.45 -6.57
N ILE A 134 10.86 9.17 -5.66
CA ILE A 134 11.91 8.62 -4.79
C ILE A 134 11.34 7.50 -3.92
N ARG A 135 10.15 7.67 -3.33
CA ARG A 135 9.51 6.64 -2.50
C ARG A 135 9.31 5.35 -3.30
N ALA A 136 8.81 5.43 -4.53
CA ALA A 136 8.60 4.26 -5.38
C ALA A 136 9.91 3.52 -5.66
N LEU A 137 10.98 4.25 -6.03
CA LEU A 137 12.31 3.66 -6.24
C LEU A 137 12.89 3.05 -4.96
N MET A 138 12.64 3.67 -3.80
CA MET A 138 13.11 3.15 -2.51
C MET A 138 12.39 1.88 -2.09
N VAL A 139 11.12 1.68 -2.48
CA VAL A 139 10.41 0.40 -2.27
C VAL A 139 11.13 -0.72 -3.02
N ALA A 140 11.39 -0.54 -4.32
CA ALA A 140 12.10 -1.53 -5.13
C ALA A 140 13.51 -1.80 -4.59
N LYS A 141 14.27 -0.74 -4.25
CA LYS A 141 15.61 -0.87 -3.67
C LYS A 141 15.63 -1.66 -2.36
N ARG A 142 14.67 -1.41 -1.47
CA ARG A 142 14.57 -2.12 -0.18
C ARG A 142 14.21 -3.58 -0.38
N SER A 143 13.28 -3.88 -1.28
CA SER A 143 12.90 -5.26 -1.64
C SER A 143 14.11 -6.02 -2.15
N ALA A 144 14.79 -5.52 -3.16
CA ALA A 144 15.97 -6.16 -3.74
C ALA A 144 17.09 -6.41 -2.69
N ARG A 145 17.30 -5.45 -1.77
CA ARG A 145 18.26 -5.62 -0.68
C ARG A 145 17.83 -6.74 0.27
N SER A 146 16.57 -6.77 0.67
CA SER A 146 16.01 -7.78 1.57
C SER A 146 16.13 -9.19 0.96
N GLU A 147 15.75 -9.34 -0.30
CA GLU A 147 15.85 -10.59 -1.04
C GLU A 147 17.30 -11.09 -1.13
N ARG A 148 18.23 -10.19 -1.42
CA ARG A 148 19.64 -10.54 -1.46
C ARG A 148 20.17 -11.04 -0.12
N VAL A 149 19.82 -10.37 0.99
CA VAL A 149 20.21 -10.80 2.34
C VAL A 149 19.62 -12.18 2.66
N GLN A 150 18.35 -12.40 2.37
CA GLN A 150 17.69 -13.70 2.57
C GLN A 150 18.37 -14.80 1.77
N THR A 151 18.69 -14.55 0.50
CA THR A 151 19.36 -15.51 -0.39
C THR A 151 20.73 -15.90 0.15
N ILE A 152 21.53 -14.94 0.64
CA ILE A 152 22.83 -15.20 1.23
C ILE A 152 22.70 -16.02 2.53
N ASN A 153 21.72 -15.71 3.36
CA ASN A 153 21.48 -16.45 4.60
C ASN A 153 21.03 -17.91 4.32
N GLN A 154 20.19 -18.12 3.30
CA GLN A 154 19.81 -19.46 2.84
C GLN A 154 21.03 -20.24 2.36
N ALA A 155 21.91 -19.62 1.57
CA ALA A 155 23.14 -20.25 1.12
C ALA A 155 24.06 -20.63 2.31
N ARG A 156 24.23 -19.74 3.28
CA ARG A 156 25.00 -20.02 4.48
C ARG A 156 24.42 -21.19 5.30
N SER A 157 23.09 -21.22 5.44
CA SER A 157 22.41 -22.33 6.10
C SER A 157 22.70 -23.66 5.41
N LEU A 158 22.61 -23.73 4.08
CA LEU A 158 22.92 -24.92 3.30
C LEU A 158 24.41 -25.35 3.40
N ILE A 159 25.34 -24.39 3.52
CA ILE A 159 26.76 -24.68 3.73
C ILE A 159 26.96 -25.31 5.11
N VAL A 160 26.26 -24.81 6.13
CA VAL A 160 26.40 -25.30 7.52
C VAL A 160 25.79 -26.68 7.70
N THR A 161 24.67 -26.95 7.07
CA THR A 161 23.88 -28.20 7.19
C THR A 161 24.19 -29.23 6.11
N GLY A 162 24.94 -28.86 5.10
CA GLY A 162 25.32 -29.71 3.99
C GLY A 162 26.58 -30.56 4.25
N PRO A 163 27.13 -31.17 3.20
CA PRO A 163 28.37 -31.95 3.30
C PRO A 163 29.51 -31.16 3.94
N ASP A 164 30.31 -31.85 4.78
CA ASP A 164 31.36 -31.25 5.58
C ASP A 164 32.43 -30.46 4.80
N ASP A 165 32.73 -30.89 3.57
CA ASP A 165 33.67 -30.21 2.68
C ASP A 165 33.24 -28.79 2.32
N LEU A 166 31.93 -28.51 2.25
CA LEU A 166 31.42 -27.19 1.96
C LEU A 166 31.73 -26.19 3.07
N ARG A 167 31.60 -26.64 4.32
CA ARG A 167 31.88 -25.77 5.47
C ARG A 167 33.37 -25.37 5.52
N ALA A 168 34.24 -26.30 5.26
CA ALA A 168 35.69 -26.03 5.20
C ALA A 168 36.02 -25.11 4.01
N ARG A 169 35.46 -25.40 2.85
CA ARG A 169 35.70 -24.64 1.61
C ARG A 169 35.32 -23.17 1.73
N PHE A 170 34.15 -22.85 2.31
CA PHE A 170 33.64 -21.49 2.36
C PHE A 170 33.91 -20.76 3.69
N ALA A 171 34.71 -21.36 4.59
CA ALA A 171 35.12 -20.73 5.84
C ALA A 171 35.88 -19.42 5.56
N GLY A 172 35.57 -18.36 6.31
CA GLY A 172 36.27 -17.07 6.22
C GLY A 172 36.00 -16.23 4.98
N HIS A 173 35.15 -16.68 4.08
CA HIS A 173 34.80 -15.89 2.87
C HIS A 173 34.09 -14.61 3.22
N THR A 174 34.47 -13.50 2.58
CA THR A 174 33.66 -12.30 2.53
C THR A 174 32.37 -12.59 1.76
N VAL A 175 31.33 -11.77 1.95
CA VAL A 175 30.06 -11.95 1.24
C VAL A 175 30.24 -11.89 -0.29
N ALA A 176 31.11 -11.01 -0.78
CA ALA A 176 31.39 -10.88 -2.21
C ALA A 176 32.07 -12.13 -2.78
N ALA A 177 33.11 -12.61 -2.11
CA ALA A 177 33.81 -13.83 -2.50
C ALA A 177 32.88 -15.06 -2.44
N LEU A 178 32.10 -15.19 -1.36
CA LEU A 178 31.12 -16.27 -1.22
C LEU A 178 30.14 -16.30 -2.40
N VAL A 179 29.48 -15.18 -2.69
CA VAL A 179 28.49 -15.10 -3.79
C VAL A 179 29.11 -15.46 -5.12
N SER A 180 30.28 -14.91 -5.44
CA SER A 180 30.99 -15.16 -6.70
C SER A 180 31.39 -16.64 -6.85
N GLU A 181 31.93 -17.24 -5.79
CA GLU A 181 32.32 -18.64 -5.85
C GLU A 181 31.10 -19.59 -5.89
N LEU A 182 30.02 -19.28 -5.18
CA LEU A 182 28.78 -20.03 -5.28
C LEU A 182 28.21 -20.00 -6.69
N ALA A 183 28.15 -18.82 -7.31
CA ALA A 183 27.64 -18.68 -8.67
C ALA A 183 28.48 -19.45 -9.71
N ALA A 184 29.77 -19.58 -9.45
CA ALA A 184 30.72 -20.31 -10.31
C ALA A 184 30.76 -21.83 -10.05
N LEU A 185 30.03 -22.35 -9.05
CA LEU A 185 30.01 -23.78 -8.76
C LEU A 185 29.62 -24.62 -10.00
N ARG A 186 30.29 -25.74 -10.17
CA ARG A 186 30.01 -26.73 -11.21
C ARG A 186 29.68 -28.07 -10.55
N PRO A 187 28.42 -28.27 -10.12
CA PRO A 187 28.00 -29.53 -9.50
C PRO A 187 28.25 -30.71 -10.46
N ARG A 188 28.83 -31.77 -9.95
CA ARG A 188 29.06 -33.00 -10.70
C ARG A 188 28.14 -34.08 -10.15
N PRO A 189 27.63 -34.97 -11.02
CA PRO A 189 26.88 -36.14 -10.56
C PRO A 189 27.73 -36.93 -9.55
N GLY A 190 27.06 -37.43 -8.52
CA GLY A 190 27.66 -38.19 -7.41
C GLY A 190 26.57 -38.61 -6.44
N ASP A 191 26.79 -38.48 -5.15
CA ASP A 191 25.71 -38.68 -4.19
C ASP A 191 24.63 -37.64 -4.36
N ALA A 192 23.36 -38.06 -4.20
CA ALA A 192 22.21 -37.23 -4.50
C ALA A 192 22.14 -35.94 -3.64
N VAL A 193 22.50 -36.04 -2.36
CA VAL A 193 22.48 -34.92 -1.42
C VAL A 193 23.54 -33.88 -1.79
N GLY A 194 24.79 -34.33 -2.00
CA GLY A 194 25.87 -33.46 -2.39
C GLY A 194 25.65 -32.74 -3.72
N TYR A 195 25.11 -33.44 -4.72
CA TYR A 195 24.76 -32.86 -6.01
C TYR A 195 23.67 -31.80 -5.87
N ALA A 196 22.56 -32.13 -5.19
CA ALA A 196 21.44 -31.23 -4.98
C ALA A 196 21.84 -29.99 -4.19
N THR A 197 22.60 -30.16 -3.10
CA THR A 197 23.08 -29.05 -2.27
C THR A 197 23.96 -28.09 -3.08
N ARG A 198 24.95 -28.61 -3.84
CA ARG A 198 25.82 -27.75 -4.66
C ARG A 198 25.06 -27.09 -5.81
N THR A 199 24.05 -27.74 -6.36
CA THR A 199 23.16 -27.13 -7.36
C THR A 199 22.36 -25.99 -6.76
N ALA A 200 21.73 -26.20 -5.61
CA ALA A 200 21.00 -25.16 -4.90
C ALA A 200 21.91 -23.97 -4.52
N LEU A 201 23.12 -24.25 -4.02
CA LEU A 201 24.10 -23.22 -3.70
C LEU A 201 24.50 -22.37 -4.92
N ARG A 202 24.68 -23.01 -6.10
CA ARG A 202 24.96 -22.31 -7.35
C ARG A 202 23.82 -21.38 -7.73
N GLU A 203 22.60 -21.85 -7.68
CA GLU A 203 21.44 -21.02 -8.04
C GLU A 203 21.21 -19.87 -7.05
N LEU A 204 21.45 -20.09 -5.75
CA LEU A 204 21.42 -19.02 -4.76
C LEU A 204 22.56 -18.01 -4.99
N GLY A 205 23.76 -18.47 -5.36
CA GLY A 205 24.87 -17.59 -5.73
C GLY A 205 24.51 -16.69 -6.91
N ARG A 206 24.05 -17.27 -8.00
CA ARG A 206 23.60 -16.53 -9.20
C ARG A 206 22.48 -15.52 -8.89
N ARG A 207 21.51 -15.92 -8.06
CA ARG A 207 20.43 -15.03 -7.63
C ARG A 207 20.94 -13.87 -6.75
N ALA A 208 21.96 -14.10 -5.94
CA ALA A 208 22.57 -13.10 -5.07
C ALA A 208 23.55 -12.16 -5.82
N GLU A 209 24.02 -12.55 -7.02
CA GLU A 209 24.76 -11.65 -7.87
C GLU A 209 23.87 -10.47 -8.24
N PHE A 210 24.25 -9.28 -7.77
CA PHE A 210 23.63 -8.08 -8.31
C PHE A 210 24.06 -7.95 -9.77
N PRO A 211 23.14 -7.83 -10.74
CA PRO A 211 23.55 -7.42 -12.07
C PRO A 211 24.33 -6.12 -11.93
N GLY A 212 25.55 -6.15 -12.40
CA GLY A 212 26.54 -5.10 -12.18
C GLY A 212 25.96 -3.71 -12.37
N ARG A 213 26.49 -2.77 -11.60
CA ARG A 213 26.22 -1.33 -11.69
C ARG A 213 25.89 -0.97 -13.14
N PRO A 214 24.73 -0.38 -13.46
CA PRO A 214 24.41 -0.03 -14.83
C PRO A 214 25.61 0.73 -15.42
N ALA A 215 25.98 0.36 -16.62
CA ALA A 215 27.07 1.02 -17.34
C ALA A 215 26.84 2.54 -17.24
N ARG A 216 27.88 3.26 -16.80
CA ARG A 216 27.83 4.72 -16.70
C ARG A 216 27.40 5.23 -18.06
N PRO A 217 26.34 6.05 -18.20
CA PRO A 217 25.94 6.56 -19.50
C PRO A 217 27.15 7.28 -20.14
N PRO A 218 27.34 7.19 -21.44
CA PRO A 218 28.40 7.93 -22.14
C PRO A 218 28.23 9.42 -21.86
N ARG A 219 29.36 10.09 -21.60
CA ARG A 219 29.43 11.55 -21.41
C ARG A 219 29.02 12.28 -22.68
#